data_0ee084c1e1b610520f1a1636bb6e76b3
#
_entry.id   0ee084c1e1b610520f1a1636bb6e76b3
#
_cell.length_a   1.000
_cell.length_b   1.000
_cell.length_c   1.000
_cell.angle_alpha   90.00
_cell.angle_beta   90.00
_cell.angle_gamma   90.00
#
_symmetry.space_group_name_H-M   'P 1'
#
loop_
_entity.id
_entity.type
_entity.pdbx_description
1 polymer ?
#
loop_
_entity_poly.entity_id
_entity_poly.type
_entity_poly.pdbx_seq_one_letter_code
_entity_poly.pdbx_strand_id
1 'polypeptide(L)'
;ASGSTAKTEEKGEPYTVTMVLQGSQQQDEERIEEKINEILEPELNAKLDIVVLPWASATQQLQLMLSGDEKIDLLYTNASTAVQYMHSGQIMDMSELIDKYGTNLKDIYGEDIAKTNQIDGFVYGVPNQIERGSIPAIFMRKDLVEKYNINTDDIKEPQDMEKVFETVQAGEPDMTML
;
A
#
# COMPACT_ATOMS: atom_id res chain seq x y z
N ALA A 1 9.55 40.47 37.21
CA ALA A 1 9.28 39.06 37.19
C ALA A 1 7.80 38.86 36.86
N SER A 2 7.49 38.70 35.58
CA SER A 2 6.14 38.27 35.13
C SER A 2 6.27 36.85 34.63
N GLY A 3 5.87 35.92 35.45
CA GLY A 3 5.72 34.54 35.06
C GLY A 3 4.52 34.40 34.12
N SER A 4 4.80 34.15 32.86
CA SER A 4 3.80 33.66 31.93
C SER A 4 3.58 32.18 32.24
N THR A 5 2.54 31.86 32.97
CA THR A 5 1.99 30.50 33.10
C THR A 5 1.39 30.17 31.75
N ALA A 6 2.07 29.35 30.98
CA ALA A 6 1.47 28.69 29.83
C ALA A 6 0.26 27.90 30.33
N LYS A 7 -0.94 28.31 29.95
CA LYS A 7 -2.15 27.50 30.09
C LYS A 7 -1.89 26.23 29.29
N THR A 8 -1.75 25.12 30.00
CA THR A 8 -1.89 23.79 29.40
C THR A 8 -3.37 23.70 28.99
N GLU A 9 -3.65 23.84 27.70
CA GLU A 9 -4.97 23.50 27.18
C GLU A 9 -5.16 22.02 27.48
N GLU A 10 -6.21 21.67 28.22
CA GLU A 10 -6.60 20.27 28.38
C GLU A 10 -6.92 19.73 26.98
N LYS A 11 -6.03 18.90 26.46
CA LYS A 11 -6.28 18.13 25.23
C LYS A 11 -7.48 17.24 25.54
N GLY A 12 -8.56 17.38 24.75
CA GLY A 12 -9.72 16.49 24.83
C GLY A 12 -9.32 15.03 24.58
N GLU A 13 -10.28 14.14 24.53
CA GLU A 13 -10.02 12.73 24.17
C GLU A 13 -9.35 12.64 22.77
N PRO A 14 -8.37 11.75 22.58
CA PRO A 14 -7.70 11.58 21.30
C PRO A 14 -8.68 11.20 20.20
N TYR A 15 -8.52 11.80 19.01
CA TYR A 15 -9.28 11.40 17.83
C TYR A 15 -8.77 10.08 17.30
N THR A 16 -9.65 9.09 17.09
CA THR A 16 -9.27 7.82 16.48
C THR A 16 -9.31 7.93 14.96
N VAL A 17 -8.17 7.75 14.31
CA VAL A 17 -8.00 7.70 12.86
C VAL A 17 -8.16 6.24 12.42
N THR A 18 -9.21 5.91 11.68
CA THR A 18 -9.41 4.57 11.12
C THR A 18 -8.71 4.48 9.76
N MET A 19 -7.73 3.58 9.67
CA MET A 19 -6.94 3.35 8.45
C MET A 19 -7.21 1.96 7.88
N VAL A 20 -7.75 1.92 6.66
CA VAL A 20 -8.05 0.67 5.97
C VAL A 20 -6.93 0.30 5.00
N LEU A 21 -6.33 -0.86 5.22
CA LEU A 21 -5.27 -1.43 4.41
C LEU A 21 -5.72 -2.72 3.73
N GLN A 22 -5.05 -3.08 2.64
CA GLN A 22 -5.21 -4.37 1.99
C GLN A 22 -3.98 -5.23 2.29
N GLY A 23 -4.20 -6.44 2.77
CA GLY A 23 -3.09 -7.30 3.16
C GLY A 23 -3.52 -8.62 3.77
N SER A 24 -2.54 -9.37 4.24
CA SER A 24 -2.77 -10.50 5.12
C SER A 24 -2.66 -10.03 6.56
N GLN A 25 -3.60 -10.45 7.39
CA GLN A 25 -3.57 -10.14 8.80
C GLN A 25 -2.26 -10.61 9.43
N GLN A 26 -1.63 -9.73 10.19
CA GLN A 26 -0.35 -9.98 10.84
C GLN A 26 -0.57 -10.30 12.32
N GLN A 27 0.35 -11.09 12.91
CA GLN A 27 0.24 -11.48 14.33
C GLN A 27 0.51 -10.30 15.30
N ASP A 28 1.21 -9.29 14.83
CA ASP A 28 1.70 -8.18 15.65
C ASP A 28 0.93 -6.85 15.40
N GLU A 29 -0.25 -6.88 14.81
CA GLU A 29 -1.04 -5.66 14.48
C GLU A 29 -1.25 -4.78 15.71
N GLU A 30 -1.78 -5.32 16.79
CA GLU A 30 -2.01 -4.59 18.05
C GLU A 30 -0.73 -3.94 18.58
N ARG A 31 0.39 -4.66 18.54
CA ARG A 31 1.68 -4.14 19.01
C ARG A 31 2.21 -3.01 18.12
N ILE A 32 1.93 -3.08 16.82
CA ILE A 32 2.30 -2.02 15.87
C ILE A 32 1.46 -0.77 16.15
N GLU A 33 0.15 -0.92 16.32
CA GLU A 33 -0.75 0.18 16.68
C GLU A 33 -0.33 0.85 17.99
N GLU A 34 -0.06 0.05 19.04
CA GLU A 34 0.43 0.58 20.31
C GLU A 34 1.68 1.45 20.13
N LYS A 35 2.66 0.98 19.35
CA LYS A 35 3.90 1.72 19.11
C LYS A 35 3.70 2.99 18.28
N ILE A 36 2.80 2.98 17.33
CA ILE A 36 2.43 4.16 16.57
C ILE A 36 1.71 5.16 17.48
N ASN A 37 0.79 4.68 18.32
CA ASN A 37 0.00 5.50 19.22
C ASN A 37 0.83 6.15 20.34
N GLU A 38 1.92 5.51 20.80
CA GLU A 38 2.89 6.15 21.70
C GLU A 38 3.48 7.45 21.12
N ILE A 39 3.50 7.59 19.78
CA ILE A 39 3.97 8.78 19.07
C ILE A 39 2.81 9.73 18.76
N LEU A 40 1.70 9.21 18.26
CA LEU A 40 0.59 10.03 17.77
C LEU A 40 -0.17 10.76 18.90
N GLU A 41 -0.38 10.09 20.05
CA GLU A 41 -1.12 10.71 21.16
C GLU A 41 -0.46 11.99 21.67
N PRO A 42 0.84 12.01 22.04
CA PRO A 42 1.48 13.21 22.54
C PRO A 42 1.62 14.31 21.49
N GLU A 43 1.85 13.96 20.24
CA GLU A 43 2.12 14.92 19.18
C GLU A 43 0.84 15.50 18.56
N LEU A 44 -0.12 14.64 18.24
CA LEU A 44 -1.30 15.00 17.46
C LEU A 44 -2.61 14.88 18.22
N ASN A 45 -2.61 14.38 19.45
CA ASN A 45 -3.82 14.00 20.18
C ASN A 45 -4.73 13.07 19.34
N ALA A 46 -4.11 12.09 18.69
CA ALA A 46 -4.77 11.13 17.81
C ALA A 46 -4.31 9.70 18.12
N LYS A 47 -5.16 8.75 17.80
CA LYS A 47 -4.87 7.31 17.82
C LYS A 47 -5.13 6.72 16.44
N LEU A 48 -4.33 5.74 16.07
CA LEU A 48 -4.54 4.94 14.85
C LEU A 48 -5.27 3.65 15.21
N ASP A 49 -6.23 3.31 14.40
CA ASP A 49 -6.96 2.03 14.37
C ASP A 49 -6.80 1.46 12.96
N ILE A 50 -6.13 0.31 12.84
CA ILE A 50 -5.80 -0.31 11.55
C ILE A 50 -6.78 -1.43 11.25
N VAL A 51 -7.44 -1.35 10.11
CA VAL A 51 -8.32 -2.40 9.59
C VAL A 51 -7.68 -3.04 8.37
N VAL A 52 -7.27 -4.30 8.49
CA VAL A 52 -6.64 -5.05 7.39
C VAL A 52 -7.68 -5.90 6.68
N LEU A 53 -7.92 -5.62 5.40
CA LEU A 53 -8.81 -6.38 4.54
C LEU A 53 -8.02 -7.40 3.72
N PRO A 54 -8.41 -8.71 3.76
CA PRO A 54 -7.74 -9.74 2.97
C PRO A 54 -7.77 -9.44 1.47
N TRP A 55 -6.66 -9.65 0.77
CA TRP A 55 -6.52 -9.35 -0.67
C TRP A 55 -7.66 -9.87 -1.54
N ALA A 56 -8.13 -11.09 -1.28
CA ALA A 56 -9.18 -11.73 -2.08
C ALA A 56 -10.55 -11.04 -1.98
N SER A 57 -10.84 -10.35 -0.87
CA SER A 57 -12.15 -9.74 -0.59
C SER A 57 -12.08 -8.23 -0.35
N ALA A 58 -10.87 -7.65 -0.33
CA ALA A 58 -10.65 -6.26 0.05
C ALA A 58 -11.50 -5.27 -0.74
N THR A 59 -11.55 -5.40 -2.07
CA THR A 59 -12.33 -4.49 -2.93
C THR A 59 -13.82 -4.52 -2.58
N GLN A 60 -14.36 -5.71 -2.35
CA GLN A 60 -15.79 -5.91 -2.06
C GLN A 60 -16.14 -5.38 -0.66
N GLN A 61 -15.30 -5.70 0.32
CA GLN A 61 -15.48 -5.23 1.69
C GLN A 61 -15.35 -3.72 1.79
N LEU A 62 -14.33 -3.12 1.16
CA LEU A 62 -14.14 -1.68 1.14
C LEU A 62 -15.33 -0.95 0.49
N GLN A 63 -15.89 -1.49 -0.61
CA GLN A 63 -17.11 -0.93 -1.21
C GLN A 63 -18.31 -0.97 -0.25
N LEU A 64 -18.48 -2.04 0.50
CA LEU A 64 -19.55 -2.14 1.51
C LEU A 64 -19.35 -1.12 2.63
N MET A 65 -18.15 -0.99 3.16
CA MET A 65 -17.81 -0.01 4.19
C MET A 65 -18.08 1.42 3.72
N LEU A 66 -17.59 1.77 2.53
CA LEU A 66 -17.80 3.10 1.93
C LEU A 66 -19.28 3.42 1.63
N SER A 67 -20.10 2.38 1.36
CA SER A 67 -21.53 2.52 1.09
C SER A 67 -22.37 2.51 2.37
N GLY A 68 -21.83 1.98 3.47
CA GLY A 68 -22.51 1.83 4.76
C GLY A 68 -22.29 2.97 5.73
N ASP A 69 -21.71 4.09 5.30
CA ASP A 69 -21.32 5.21 6.16
C ASP A 69 -20.39 4.80 7.31
N GLU A 70 -19.62 3.72 7.15
CA GLU A 70 -18.61 3.36 8.12
C GLU A 70 -17.50 4.40 8.14
N LYS A 71 -17.00 4.69 9.34
CA LYS A 71 -15.92 5.67 9.49
C LYS A 71 -14.63 5.12 8.89
N ILE A 72 -14.15 5.78 7.85
CA ILE A 72 -12.83 5.56 7.23
C ILE A 72 -12.17 6.93 7.07
N ASP A 73 -11.04 7.14 7.72
CA ASP A 73 -10.28 8.38 7.60
C ASP A 73 -9.18 8.25 6.54
N LEU A 74 -8.53 7.09 6.47
CA LEU A 74 -7.46 6.79 5.52
C LEU A 74 -7.70 5.44 4.85
N LEU A 75 -7.47 5.36 3.57
CA LEU A 75 -7.55 4.10 2.83
C LEU A 75 -6.41 3.95 1.82
N TYR A 76 -5.99 2.71 1.61
CA TYR A 76 -5.08 2.40 0.51
C TYR A 76 -5.85 2.34 -0.80
N THR A 77 -5.38 3.06 -1.80
CA THR A 77 -5.95 3.05 -3.15
C THR A 77 -4.86 3.11 -4.22
N ASN A 78 -5.23 2.78 -5.44
CA ASN A 78 -4.40 2.93 -6.64
C ASN A 78 -5.14 3.77 -7.69
N ALA A 79 -4.46 4.15 -8.76
CA ALA A 79 -5.04 5.02 -9.77
C ALA A 79 -6.37 4.51 -10.36
N SER A 80 -6.52 3.19 -10.56
CA SER A 80 -7.73 2.63 -11.17
C SER A 80 -8.96 2.70 -10.25
N THR A 81 -8.77 2.47 -8.95
CA THR A 81 -9.85 2.58 -7.96
C THR A 81 -10.10 4.02 -7.52
N ALA A 82 -9.06 4.86 -7.52
CA ALA A 82 -9.18 6.28 -7.18
C ALA A 82 -10.14 7.03 -8.11
N VAL A 83 -10.16 6.71 -9.43
CA VAL A 83 -11.12 7.30 -10.39
C VAL A 83 -12.56 7.09 -9.92
N GLN A 84 -12.91 5.89 -9.51
CA GLN A 84 -14.26 5.57 -9.04
C GLN A 84 -14.60 6.34 -7.77
N TYR A 85 -13.70 6.34 -6.78
CA TYR A 85 -13.91 7.02 -5.50
C TYR A 85 -13.98 8.55 -5.65
N MET A 86 -13.20 9.13 -6.56
CA MET A 86 -13.27 10.53 -6.92
C MET A 86 -14.62 10.90 -7.49
N HIS A 87 -15.12 10.14 -8.49
CA HIS A 87 -16.41 10.42 -9.10
C HIS A 87 -17.60 10.24 -8.15
N SER A 88 -17.49 9.32 -7.20
CA SER A 88 -18.53 9.11 -6.17
C SER A 88 -18.41 10.04 -4.96
N GLY A 89 -17.36 10.88 -4.91
CA GLY A 89 -17.13 11.81 -3.79
C GLY A 89 -16.70 11.12 -2.49
N GLN A 90 -16.18 9.90 -2.58
CA GLN A 90 -15.75 9.09 -1.43
C GLN A 90 -14.32 9.40 -0.98
N ILE A 91 -13.54 10.10 -1.79
CA ILE A 91 -12.22 10.61 -1.43
C ILE A 91 -12.15 12.11 -1.68
N MET A 92 -11.33 12.80 -0.91
CA MET A 92 -11.12 14.25 -1.02
C MET A 92 -9.89 14.57 -1.86
N ASP A 93 -9.86 15.77 -2.44
CA ASP A 93 -8.66 16.32 -3.05
C ASP A 93 -7.65 16.71 -1.97
N MET A 94 -6.46 16.15 -2.05
CA MET A 94 -5.38 16.34 -1.09
C MET A 94 -4.48 17.54 -1.41
N SER A 95 -4.71 18.25 -2.52
CA SER A 95 -3.84 19.35 -3.00
C SER A 95 -3.56 20.39 -1.94
N GLU A 96 -4.62 20.97 -1.36
CA GLU A 96 -4.49 22.01 -0.33
C GLU A 96 -3.85 21.49 0.96
N LEU A 97 -4.13 20.25 1.34
CA LEU A 97 -3.56 19.65 2.55
C LEU A 97 -2.06 19.39 2.37
N ILE A 98 -1.65 18.91 1.20
CA ILE A 98 -0.23 18.69 0.88
C ILE A 98 0.50 20.03 0.85
N ASP A 99 -0.09 21.08 0.27
CA ASP A 99 0.54 22.39 0.24
C ASP A 99 0.67 23.01 1.63
N LYS A 100 -0.32 22.82 2.47
CA LYS A 100 -0.34 23.43 3.81
C LYS A 100 0.48 22.66 4.85
N TYR A 101 0.43 21.34 4.80
CA TYR A 101 0.99 20.47 5.84
C TYR A 101 2.10 19.53 5.34
N GLY A 102 2.27 19.41 4.03
CA GLY A 102 3.12 18.42 3.39
C GLY A 102 4.58 18.82 3.19
N THR A 103 5.13 19.77 3.96
CA THR A 103 6.53 20.19 3.81
C THR A 103 7.49 19.01 3.88
N ASN A 104 7.34 18.16 4.90
CA ASN A 104 8.18 16.96 5.04
C ASN A 104 7.97 15.95 3.90
N LEU A 105 6.77 15.91 3.31
CA LEU A 105 6.51 15.06 2.15
C LEU A 105 7.25 15.57 0.92
N LYS A 106 7.30 16.90 0.72
CA LYS A 106 8.06 17.53 -0.37
C LYS A 106 9.56 17.28 -0.23
N ASP A 107 10.08 17.26 0.99
CA ASP A 107 11.49 16.93 1.26
C ASP A 107 11.83 15.48 0.87
N ILE A 108 10.91 14.54 1.07
CA ILE A 108 11.10 13.11 0.78
C ILE A 108 10.88 12.79 -0.69
N TYR A 109 9.82 13.33 -1.28
CA TYR A 109 9.35 12.96 -2.63
C TYR A 109 9.68 14.01 -3.70
N GLY A 110 10.14 15.20 -3.29
CA GLY A 110 10.35 16.36 -4.16
C GLY A 110 9.10 17.24 -4.33
N GLU A 111 9.26 18.39 -4.93
CA GLU A 111 8.20 19.39 -5.13
C GLU A 111 7.02 18.87 -5.98
N ASP A 112 7.26 17.87 -6.81
CA ASP A 112 6.26 17.32 -7.72
C ASP A 112 5.44 16.17 -7.11
N ILE A 113 5.49 15.97 -5.78
CA ILE A 113 4.74 14.90 -5.11
C ILE A 113 3.26 14.85 -5.49
N ALA A 114 2.62 16.02 -5.58
CA ALA A 114 1.21 16.11 -5.97
C ALA A 114 0.92 15.59 -7.38
N LYS A 115 1.92 15.61 -8.28
CA LYS A 115 1.77 15.13 -9.66
C LYS A 115 1.83 13.62 -9.80
N THR A 116 2.37 12.90 -8.81
CA THR A 116 2.53 11.44 -8.88
C THR A 116 1.21 10.69 -8.72
N ASN A 117 0.29 11.24 -7.90
CA ASN A 117 -1.00 10.67 -7.60
C ASN A 117 -2.13 11.64 -7.98
N GLN A 118 -2.12 12.10 -9.24
CA GLN A 118 -3.08 13.08 -9.76
C GLN A 118 -3.84 12.51 -10.96
N ILE A 119 -5.15 12.80 -11.00
CA ILE A 119 -6.04 12.50 -12.12
C ILE A 119 -6.82 13.78 -12.44
N ASP A 120 -6.63 14.33 -13.63
CA ASP A 120 -7.30 15.55 -14.10
C ASP A 120 -7.22 16.73 -13.13
N GLY A 121 -6.09 16.88 -12.45
CA GLY A 121 -5.87 17.95 -11.47
C GLY A 121 -6.25 17.57 -10.03
N PHE A 122 -6.99 16.50 -9.82
CA PHE A 122 -7.38 15.99 -8.51
C PHE A 122 -6.28 15.11 -7.92
N VAL A 123 -5.71 15.50 -6.79
CA VAL A 123 -4.69 14.73 -6.07
C VAL A 123 -5.37 13.75 -5.12
N TYR A 124 -5.39 12.47 -5.48
CA TYR A 124 -6.13 11.46 -4.73
C TYR A 124 -5.38 10.87 -3.53
N GLY A 125 -4.16 11.24 -3.29
CA GLY A 125 -3.40 10.74 -2.14
C GLY A 125 -1.90 11.00 -2.19
N VAL A 126 -1.23 10.54 -1.14
CA VAL A 126 0.23 10.55 -1.02
C VAL A 126 0.78 9.22 -1.52
N PRO A 127 1.83 9.21 -2.37
CA PRO A 127 2.41 7.97 -2.87
C PRO A 127 3.11 7.19 -1.76
N ASN A 128 3.08 5.86 -1.84
CA ASN A 128 3.94 5.05 -1.00
C ASN A 128 5.40 5.22 -1.40
N GLN A 129 6.28 5.31 -0.41
CA GLN A 129 7.71 5.27 -0.64
C GLN A 129 8.15 3.81 -0.80
N ILE A 130 8.19 3.35 -2.03
CA ILE A 130 8.67 2.01 -2.40
C ILE A 130 9.81 2.13 -3.41
N GLU A 131 10.61 1.10 -3.51
CA GLU A 131 11.58 0.97 -4.59
C GLU A 131 10.86 0.97 -5.94
N ARG A 132 11.30 1.84 -6.86
CA ARG A 132 10.62 2.07 -8.15
C ARG A 132 11.10 1.16 -9.27
N GLY A 133 11.77 0.07 -8.91
CA GLY A 133 12.25 -0.91 -9.87
C GLY A 133 11.80 -2.31 -9.50
N SER A 134 11.26 -3.04 -10.45
CA SER A 134 11.03 -4.47 -10.33
C SER A 134 11.58 -5.17 -11.56
N ILE A 135 12.20 -6.32 -11.35
CA ILE A 135 12.64 -7.18 -12.43
C ILE A 135 11.74 -8.40 -12.39
N PRO A 136 10.86 -8.58 -13.40
CA PRO A 136 10.11 -9.82 -13.53
C PRO A 136 11.09 -10.98 -13.67
N ALA A 137 10.89 -12.05 -12.90
CA ALA A 137 11.74 -13.21 -12.94
C ALA A 137 10.90 -14.49 -12.94
N ILE A 138 11.41 -15.50 -13.65
CA ILE A 138 10.85 -16.84 -13.63
C ILE A 138 11.75 -17.69 -12.74
N PHE A 139 11.15 -18.29 -11.71
CA PHE A 139 11.86 -19.21 -10.82
C PHE A 139 11.63 -20.65 -11.30
N MET A 140 12.71 -21.38 -11.46
CA MET A 140 12.65 -22.79 -11.81
C MET A 140 13.16 -23.66 -10.65
N ARG A 141 12.59 -24.84 -10.48
CA ARG A 141 13.07 -25.82 -9.51
C ARG A 141 14.48 -26.26 -9.89
N LYS A 142 15.41 -26.13 -8.96
CA LYS A 142 16.83 -26.43 -9.17
C LYS A 142 17.05 -27.90 -9.57
N ASP A 143 16.33 -28.82 -8.92
CA ASP A 143 16.44 -30.28 -9.23
C ASP A 143 16.03 -30.60 -10.67
N LEU A 144 15.06 -29.90 -11.26
CA LEU A 144 14.66 -30.06 -12.66
C LEU A 144 15.70 -29.45 -13.60
N VAL A 145 16.23 -28.28 -13.26
CA VAL A 145 17.30 -27.65 -14.03
C VAL A 145 18.52 -28.59 -14.14
N GLU A 146 18.91 -29.17 -13.02
CA GLU A 146 20.03 -30.11 -12.95
C GLU A 146 19.71 -31.46 -13.68
N LYS A 147 18.52 -32.03 -13.41
CA LYS A 147 18.08 -33.29 -13.99
C LYS A 147 18.05 -33.29 -15.53
N TYR A 148 17.53 -32.19 -16.11
CA TYR A 148 17.36 -32.04 -17.55
C TYR A 148 18.44 -31.19 -18.22
N ASN A 149 19.50 -30.86 -17.45
CA ASN A 149 20.65 -30.07 -17.92
C ASN A 149 20.20 -28.78 -18.65
N ILE A 150 19.24 -28.07 -18.06
CA ILE A 150 18.70 -26.80 -18.62
C ILE A 150 19.75 -25.70 -18.44
N ASN A 151 20.19 -25.11 -19.55
CA ASN A 151 21.06 -23.95 -19.47
C ASN A 151 20.19 -22.68 -19.39
N THR A 152 20.16 -22.05 -18.22
CA THR A 152 19.37 -20.82 -17.98
C THR A 152 19.89 -19.63 -18.77
N ASP A 153 21.15 -19.67 -19.18
CA ASP A 153 21.76 -18.60 -20.00
C ASP A 153 21.23 -18.57 -21.45
N ASP A 154 20.61 -19.64 -21.91
CA ASP A 154 19.99 -19.72 -23.22
C ASP A 154 18.59 -19.11 -23.25
N ILE A 155 18.01 -18.81 -22.09
CA ILE A 155 16.68 -18.21 -21.94
C ILE A 155 16.82 -16.68 -21.97
N LYS A 156 16.49 -16.06 -23.08
CA LYS A 156 16.62 -14.62 -23.30
C LYS A 156 15.25 -13.91 -23.37
N GLU A 157 14.25 -14.64 -23.82
CA GLU A 157 12.89 -14.15 -23.97
C GLU A 157 11.87 -15.18 -23.52
N PRO A 158 10.62 -14.80 -23.21
CA PRO A 158 9.59 -15.72 -22.69
C PRO A 158 9.35 -16.94 -23.57
N GLN A 159 9.52 -16.82 -24.89
CA GLN A 159 9.34 -17.87 -25.86
C GLN A 159 10.36 -19.02 -25.70
N ASP A 160 11.55 -18.72 -25.18
CA ASP A 160 12.59 -19.74 -24.94
C ASP A 160 12.16 -20.74 -23.86
N MET A 161 11.18 -20.37 -23.03
CA MET A 161 10.60 -21.25 -22.00
C MET A 161 9.82 -22.43 -22.61
N GLU A 162 9.31 -22.32 -23.84
CA GLU A 162 8.56 -23.40 -24.49
C GLU A 162 9.40 -24.68 -24.56
N LYS A 163 10.64 -24.57 -24.98
CA LYS A 163 11.58 -25.68 -25.05
C LYS A 163 11.87 -26.30 -23.67
N VAL A 164 11.94 -25.46 -22.66
CA VAL A 164 12.12 -25.90 -21.27
C VAL A 164 10.90 -26.70 -20.81
N PHE A 165 9.70 -26.18 -21.07
CA PHE A 165 8.45 -26.86 -20.70
C PHE A 165 8.31 -28.19 -21.43
N GLU A 166 8.56 -28.26 -22.75
CA GLU A 166 8.55 -29.49 -23.52
C GLU A 166 9.52 -30.54 -22.96
N THR A 167 10.75 -30.10 -22.61
CA THR A 167 11.78 -30.98 -22.09
C THR A 167 11.39 -31.56 -20.73
N VAL A 168 10.87 -30.72 -19.83
CA VAL A 168 10.46 -31.18 -18.49
C VAL A 168 9.20 -32.03 -18.59
N GLN A 169 8.21 -31.63 -19.37
CA GLN A 169 6.94 -32.37 -19.50
C GLN A 169 7.14 -33.76 -20.11
N ALA A 170 8.11 -33.94 -21.04
CA ALA A 170 8.43 -35.24 -21.59
C ALA A 170 8.96 -36.21 -20.53
N GLY A 171 9.64 -35.73 -19.52
CA GLY A 171 10.16 -36.53 -18.42
C GLY A 171 9.30 -36.58 -17.17
N GLU A 172 8.39 -35.65 -16.99
CA GLU A 172 7.48 -35.49 -15.86
C GLU A 172 6.04 -35.28 -16.36
N PRO A 173 5.40 -36.29 -16.98
CA PRO A 173 4.12 -36.14 -17.66
C PRO A 173 2.96 -35.72 -16.73
N ASP A 174 3.07 -35.99 -15.44
CA ASP A 174 2.07 -35.67 -14.43
C ASP A 174 2.29 -34.28 -13.78
N MET A 175 3.32 -33.55 -14.21
CA MET A 175 3.65 -32.24 -13.66
C MET A 175 2.97 -31.11 -14.45
N THR A 176 2.29 -30.20 -13.76
CA THR A 176 1.80 -28.95 -14.36
C THR A 176 2.95 -27.95 -14.46
N MET A 177 3.17 -27.40 -15.65
CA MET A 177 4.30 -26.51 -15.93
C MET A 177 4.11 -25.09 -15.41
N LEU A 178 2.91 -24.59 -15.34
CA LEU A 178 2.49 -23.27 -14.79
C LEU A 178 1.09 -23.34 -14.19
#